data_b3a038dec402b0c1daf56ad8a2e71827
#
_entry.id   b3a038dec402b0c1daf56ad8a2e71827
#
_cell.length_a   1.000
_cell.length_b   1.000
_cell.length_c   1.000
_cell.angle_alpha   90.00
_cell.angle_beta   90.00
_cell.angle_gamma   90.00
#
_symmetry.space_group_name_H-M   'P 1'
#
loop_
_entity.id
_entity.type
_entity.pdbx_description
1 polymer ?
#
loop_
_entity_poly.entity_id
_entity_poly.type
_entity_poly.pdbx_seq_one_letter_code
_entity_poly.pdbx_strand_id
1 'polypeptide(L)'
;MPCPHCQSITTVQRAKQTQLGYRTFSCHACKRTFNERTGTDFNYLEYPTDIVLLVVLWRVRYKLSLRDLAEMFLERGFEFTHEAVRDWEARFTPLVADKLRAKRKGQTGRSWHVDETYIKVAGVWTYLYRAIDRDGNLLDSLLSDHRDMDAAKRLEGGARDR
;
A
#
# COMPACT_ATOMS: atom_id res chain seq x y z
N MET A 1 0.74 -25.46 6.31
CA MET A 1 -0.05 -24.22 6.05
C MET A 1 -1.52 -24.59 6.06
N PRO A 2 -2.41 -23.94 6.80
CA PRO A 2 -3.85 -24.28 6.79
C PRO A 2 -4.46 -24.00 5.42
N CYS A 3 -5.44 -24.78 5.03
CA CYS A 3 -6.13 -24.66 3.75
C CYS A 3 -7.01 -23.39 3.73
N PRO A 4 -6.84 -22.44 2.80
CA PRO A 4 -7.65 -21.22 2.73
C PRO A 4 -9.14 -21.48 2.37
N HIS A 5 -9.48 -22.68 1.87
CA HIS A 5 -10.83 -23.01 1.49
C HIS A 5 -11.68 -23.66 2.61
N CYS A 6 -11.05 -24.46 3.49
CA CYS A 6 -11.79 -25.21 4.52
C CYS A 6 -11.11 -25.17 5.90
N GLN A 7 -10.04 -24.39 6.07
CA GLN A 7 -9.26 -24.20 7.30
C GLN A 7 -8.61 -25.48 7.87
N SER A 8 -8.69 -26.61 7.14
CA SER A 8 -8.05 -27.86 7.57
C SER A 8 -6.53 -27.73 7.60
N ILE A 9 -5.91 -28.31 8.60
CA ILE A 9 -4.44 -28.41 8.74
C ILE A 9 -3.85 -29.58 7.98
N THR A 10 -4.69 -30.52 7.48
CA THR A 10 -4.26 -31.71 6.74
C THR A 10 -3.91 -31.36 5.28
N THR A 11 -2.82 -30.65 5.10
CA THR A 11 -2.31 -30.20 3.81
C THR A 11 -0.92 -30.72 3.56
N VAL A 12 -0.63 -31.06 2.31
CA VAL A 12 0.69 -31.54 1.85
C VAL A 12 1.23 -30.61 0.78
N GLN A 13 2.51 -30.26 0.90
CA GLN A 13 3.21 -29.49 -0.12
C GLN A 13 3.47 -30.39 -1.34
N ARG A 14 3.20 -29.87 -2.52
CA ARG A 14 3.47 -30.53 -3.79
C ARG A 14 4.88 -30.20 -4.28
N ALA A 15 5.49 -31.09 -5.04
CA ALA A 15 6.79 -30.86 -5.67
C ALA A 15 6.74 -29.74 -6.73
N LYS A 16 5.59 -29.60 -7.45
CA LYS A 16 5.41 -28.58 -8.49
C LYS A 16 5.15 -27.22 -7.85
N GLN A 17 5.88 -26.21 -8.31
CA GLN A 17 5.63 -24.79 -8.02
C GLN A 17 4.80 -24.14 -9.12
N THR A 18 4.27 -22.94 -8.86
CA THR A 18 3.66 -22.08 -9.89
C THR A 18 4.75 -21.57 -10.85
N GLN A 19 4.35 -20.99 -11.98
CA GLN A 19 5.28 -20.34 -12.93
C GLN A 19 6.10 -19.21 -12.27
N LEU A 20 5.55 -18.56 -11.26
CA LEU A 20 6.20 -17.49 -10.49
C LEU A 20 7.00 -18.00 -9.28
N GLY A 21 7.22 -19.32 -9.17
CA GLY A 21 8.04 -19.93 -8.11
C GLY A 21 7.34 -20.13 -6.77
N TYR A 22 6.03 -19.84 -6.63
CA TYR A 22 5.30 -20.04 -5.38
C TYR A 22 5.03 -21.52 -5.12
N ARG A 23 5.19 -21.95 -3.86
CA ARG A 23 4.89 -23.31 -3.43
C ARG A 23 3.41 -23.62 -3.57
N THR A 24 3.10 -24.84 -4.02
CA THR A 24 1.73 -25.32 -4.14
C THR A 24 1.44 -26.41 -3.12
N PHE A 25 0.18 -26.47 -2.67
CA PHE A 25 -0.29 -27.37 -1.63
C PHE A 25 -1.54 -28.10 -2.10
N SER A 26 -1.79 -29.28 -1.54
CA SER A 26 -3.03 -30.04 -1.70
C SER A 26 -3.67 -30.28 -0.34
N CYS A 27 -4.95 -30.02 -0.22
CA CYS A 27 -5.73 -30.29 0.99
C CYS A 27 -6.35 -31.67 0.94
N HIS A 28 -6.11 -32.51 1.96
CA HIS A 28 -6.71 -33.84 2.05
C HIS A 28 -8.20 -33.82 2.41
N ALA A 29 -8.65 -32.77 3.14
CA ALA A 29 -10.05 -32.64 3.54
C ALA A 29 -10.97 -32.22 2.38
N CYS A 30 -10.68 -31.11 1.70
CA CYS A 30 -11.53 -30.58 0.64
C CYS A 30 -11.05 -30.91 -0.79
N LYS A 31 -9.93 -31.63 -0.94
CA LYS A 31 -9.30 -32.06 -2.21
C LYS A 31 -8.88 -30.93 -3.14
N ARG A 32 -8.93 -29.67 -2.70
CA ARG A 32 -8.52 -28.51 -3.49
C ARG A 32 -7.01 -28.29 -3.42
N THR A 33 -6.47 -27.76 -4.50
CA THR A 33 -5.07 -27.25 -4.54
C THR A 33 -5.05 -25.75 -4.37
N PHE A 34 -4.00 -25.24 -3.74
CA PHE A 34 -3.81 -23.82 -3.49
C PHE A 34 -2.31 -23.50 -3.45
N ASN A 35 -1.96 -22.23 -3.46
CA ASN A 35 -0.60 -21.73 -3.33
C ASN A 35 -0.50 -20.70 -2.19
N GLU A 36 0.69 -20.14 -1.96
CA GLU A 36 0.95 -19.18 -0.90
C GLU A 36 0.14 -17.88 -1.04
N ARG A 37 -0.35 -17.55 -2.24
CA ARG A 37 -1.16 -16.35 -2.52
C ARG A 37 -2.66 -16.60 -2.47
N THR A 38 -3.10 -17.86 -2.48
CA THR A 38 -4.52 -18.19 -2.48
C THR A 38 -5.23 -17.67 -1.23
N GLY A 39 -6.30 -16.91 -1.42
CA GLY A 39 -7.05 -16.26 -0.33
C GLY A 39 -6.44 -14.94 0.15
N THR A 40 -5.42 -14.43 -0.51
CA THR A 40 -4.84 -13.11 -0.25
C THR A 40 -5.20 -12.11 -1.36
N ASP A 41 -4.99 -10.82 -1.10
CA ASP A 41 -5.17 -9.76 -2.11
C ASP A 41 -4.22 -9.90 -3.31
N PHE A 42 -3.16 -10.70 -3.17
CA PHE A 42 -2.18 -10.97 -4.23
C PHE A 42 -2.49 -12.19 -5.09
N ASN A 43 -3.64 -12.83 -4.85
CA ASN A 43 -4.08 -13.94 -5.68
C ASN A 43 -4.36 -13.46 -7.12
N TYR A 44 -4.10 -14.32 -8.08
CA TYR A 44 -4.27 -14.07 -9.54
C TYR A 44 -3.38 -12.98 -10.14
N LEU A 45 -2.38 -12.46 -9.42
CA LEU A 45 -1.38 -11.59 -10.05
C LEU A 45 -0.51 -12.39 -11.01
N GLU A 46 -0.31 -11.86 -12.21
CA GLU A 46 0.56 -12.43 -13.25
C GLU A 46 2.05 -12.20 -12.96
N TYR A 47 2.35 -11.25 -12.06
CA TYR A 47 3.72 -10.87 -11.68
C TYR A 47 4.03 -11.27 -10.24
N PRO A 48 5.32 -11.39 -9.86
CA PRO A 48 5.73 -11.62 -8.49
C PRO A 48 5.20 -10.52 -7.55
N THR A 49 4.77 -10.91 -6.36
CA THR A 49 4.16 -9.99 -5.38
C THR A 49 5.10 -8.87 -4.97
N ASP A 50 6.39 -9.17 -4.81
CA ASP A 50 7.43 -8.20 -4.45
C ASP A 50 7.64 -7.15 -5.54
N ILE A 51 7.60 -7.55 -6.81
CA ILE A 51 7.68 -6.62 -7.95
C ILE A 51 6.46 -5.67 -7.96
N VAL A 52 5.25 -6.21 -7.85
CA VAL A 52 4.02 -5.39 -7.81
C VAL A 52 4.05 -4.40 -6.64
N LEU A 53 4.44 -4.86 -5.44
CA LEU A 53 4.57 -3.99 -4.28
C LEU A 53 5.66 -2.93 -4.44
N LEU A 54 6.77 -3.27 -5.09
CA LEU A 54 7.86 -2.33 -5.37
C LEU A 54 7.40 -1.23 -6.33
N VAL A 55 6.68 -1.58 -7.39
CA VAL A 55 6.08 -0.62 -8.34
C VAL A 55 5.14 0.35 -7.60
N VAL A 56 4.22 -0.17 -6.79
CA VAL A 56 3.28 0.65 -6.01
C VAL A 56 4.03 1.54 -5.01
N LEU A 57 5.04 1.00 -4.32
CA LEU A 57 5.85 1.78 -3.39
C LEU A 57 6.58 2.94 -4.10
N TRP A 58 7.17 2.70 -5.26
CA TRP A 58 7.85 3.72 -6.02
C TRP A 58 6.89 4.79 -6.54
N ARG A 59 5.71 4.37 -6.99
CA ARG A 59 4.65 5.30 -7.40
C ARG A 59 4.27 6.25 -6.27
N VAL A 60 4.00 5.71 -5.09
CA VAL A 60 3.55 6.48 -3.92
C VAL A 60 4.70 7.32 -3.33
N ARG A 61 5.89 6.74 -3.20
CA ARG A 61 7.04 7.39 -2.53
C ARG A 61 7.70 8.44 -3.38
N TYR A 62 7.95 8.15 -4.67
CA TYR A 62 8.71 9.02 -5.56
C TYR A 62 7.83 9.76 -6.57
N LYS A 63 6.51 9.51 -6.56
CA LYS A 63 5.53 10.13 -7.46
C LYS A 63 5.88 9.98 -8.95
N LEU A 64 6.55 8.90 -9.30
CA LEU A 64 6.87 8.58 -10.70
C LEU A 64 5.58 8.41 -11.50
N SER A 65 5.60 8.78 -12.78
CA SER A 65 4.42 8.57 -13.63
C SER A 65 4.18 7.07 -13.84
N LEU A 66 2.94 6.71 -14.21
CA LEU A 66 2.60 5.31 -14.51
C LEU A 66 3.41 4.76 -15.69
N ARG A 67 3.72 5.63 -16.67
CA ARG A 67 4.50 5.28 -17.85
C ARG A 67 5.97 5.09 -17.53
N ASP A 68 6.56 6.02 -16.75
CA ASP A 68 7.96 5.88 -16.31
C ASP A 68 8.19 4.56 -15.58
N LEU A 69 7.23 4.16 -14.71
CA LEU A 69 7.31 2.88 -14.01
C LEU A 69 7.26 1.69 -14.97
N ALA A 70 6.34 1.69 -15.95
CA ALA A 70 6.29 0.63 -16.94
C ALA A 70 7.60 0.52 -17.73
N GLU A 71 8.17 1.65 -18.16
CA GLU A 71 9.44 1.71 -18.89
C GLU A 71 10.62 1.25 -18.03
N MET A 72 10.74 1.74 -16.80
CA MET A 72 11.83 1.36 -15.87
C MET A 72 11.83 -0.14 -15.55
N PHE A 73 10.66 -0.78 -15.48
CA PHE A 73 10.56 -2.20 -15.21
C PHE A 73 10.71 -3.05 -16.47
N LEU A 74 10.37 -2.52 -17.64
CA LEU A 74 10.67 -3.16 -18.93
C LEU A 74 12.18 -3.37 -19.09
N GLU A 75 13.01 -2.38 -18.74
CA GLU A 75 14.47 -2.50 -18.73
C GLU A 75 15.00 -3.60 -17.78
N ARG A 76 14.19 -4.01 -16.81
CA ARG A 76 14.48 -5.09 -15.85
C ARG A 76 13.87 -6.43 -16.23
N GLY A 77 13.27 -6.50 -17.42
CA GLY A 77 12.65 -7.72 -17.94
C GLY A 77 11.23 -7.98 -17.46
N PHE A 78 10.56 -6.97 -16.91
CA PHE A 78 9.14 -7.05 -16.53
C PHE A 78 8.30 -6.20 -17.48
N GLU A 79 7.57 -6.86 -18.37
CA GLU A 79 6.71 -6.19 -19.35
C GLU A 79 5.28 -6.09 -18.83
N PHE A 80 4.85 -4.89 -18.47
CA PHE A 80 3.46 -4.59 -18.09
C PHE A 80 3.07 -3.18 -18.54
N THR A 81 1.77 -2.96 -18.69
CA THR A 81 1.24 -1.67 -19.15
C THR A 81 1.12 -0.66 -18.01
N HIS A 82 1.08 0.62 -18.34
CA HIS A 82 0.79 1.68 -17.37
C HIS A 82 -0.62 1.56 -16.77
N GLU A 83 -1.57 0.91 -17.45
CA GLU A 83 -2.90 0.58 -16.90
C GLU A 83 -2.78 -0.47 -15.77
N ALA A 84 -1.96 -1.49 -15.95
CA ALA A 84 -1.69 -2.45 -14.88
C ALA A 84 -1.12 -1.76 -13.63
N VAL A 85 -0.21 -0.78 -13.82
CA VAL A 85 0.32 0.03 -12.70
C VAL A 85 -0.79 0.82 -12.01
N ARG A 86 -1.74 1.39 -12.75
CA ARG A 86 -2.91 2.10 -12.21
C ARG A 86 -3.78 1.19 -11.36
N ASP A 87 -4.07 -0.01 -11.86
CA ASP A 87 -4.88 -0.99 -11.14
C ASP A 87 -4.19 -1.47 -9.87
N TRP A 88 -2.88 -1.68 -9.91
CA TRP A 88 -2.09 -2.04 -8.73
C TRP A 88 -2.03 -0.89 -7.71
N GLU A 89 -1.86 0.36 -8.16
CA GLU A 89 -1.90 1.54 -7.29
C GLU A 89 -3.24 1.61 -6.55
N ALA A 90 -4.37 1.52 -7.27
CA ALA A 90 -5.70 1.57 -6.68
C ALA A 90 -5.95 0.43 -5.68
N ARG A 91 -5.52 -0.78 -6.01
CA ARG A 91 -5.76 -1.99 -5.20
C ARG A 91 -4.86 -2.08 -3.98
N PHE A 92 -3.56 -1.77 -4.10
CA PHE A 92 -2.58 -2.08 -3.07
C PHE A 92 -2.13 -0.87 -2.24
N THR A 93 -2.35 0.36 -2.71
CA THR A 93 -2.02 1.56 -1.91
C THR A 93 -2.70 1.57 -0.54
N PRO A 94 -4.00 1.24 -0.39
CA PRO A 94 -4.63 1.19 0.93
C PRO A 94 -3.95 0.20 1.88
N LEU A 95 -3.60 -1.00 1.40
CA LEU A 95 -2.93 -2.04 2.20
C LEU A 95 -1.53 -1.60 2.67
N VAL A 96 -0.78 -0.93 1.80
CA VAL A 96 0.54 -0.37 2.13
C VAL A 96 0.40 0.76 3.14
N ALA A 97 -0.57 1.66 2.95
CA ALA A 97 -0.83 2.78 3.85
C ALA A 97 -1.19 2.31 5.26
N ASP A 98 -2.06 1.32 5.40
CA ASP A 98 -2.48 0.79 6.70
C ASP A 98 -1.30 0.13 7.45
N LYS A 99 -0.46 -0.63 6.75
CA LYS A 99 0.75 -1.21 7.34
C LYS A 99 1.76 -0.14 7.77
N LEU A 100 1.92 0.92 7.00
CA LEU A 100 2.81 2.03 7.35
C LEU A 100 2.26 2.81 8.55
N ARG A 101 0.95 3.06 8.60
CA ARG A 101 0.29 3.69 9.76
C ARG A 101 0.46 2.86 11.03
N ALA A 102 0.25 1.54 10.94
CA ALA A 102 0.43 0.64 12.08
C ALA A 102 1.86 0.65 12.65
N LYS A 103 2.88 0.76 11.77
CA LYS A 103 4.29 0.87 12.19
C LYS A 103 4.62 2.22 12.84
N ARG A 104 3.91 3.30 12.47
CA ARG A 104 4.14 4.64 13.02
C ARG A 104 3.52 4.86 14.40
N LYS A 105 2.55 4.05 14.82
CA LYS A 105 1.94 4.13 16.15
C LYS A 105 3.00 3.93 17.23
N GLY A 106 3.20 4.97 18.05
CA GLY A 106 4.15 4.97 19.18
C GLY A 106 5.54 5.56 18.89
N GLN A 107 5.82 6.03 17.69
CA GLN A 107 7.10 6.69 17.33
C GLN A 107 6.97 8.22 17.13
N THR A 108 5.93 8.82 17.69
CA THR A 108 5.71 10.27 17.56
C THR A 108 6.51 11.05 18.57
N GLY A 109 7.30 12.02 18.10
CA GLY A 109 8.01 12.96 18.95
C GLY A 109 7.03 13.85 19.76
N ARG A 110 7.44 14.28 20.96
CA ARG A 110 6.66 15.19 21.80
C ARG A 110 6.48 16.60 21.23
N SER A 111 7.30 16.97 20.27
CA SER A 111 7.27 18.26 19.60
C SER A 111 6.94 18.11 18.14
N TRP A 112 5.96 18.84 17.66
CA TRP A 112 5.50 18.84 16.28
C TRP A 112 5.05 20.24 15.86
N HIS A 113 4.96 20.45 14.55
CA HIS A 113 4.48 21.71 13.95
C HIS A 113 3.48 21.41 12.84
N VAL A 114 2.61 22.36 12.57
CA VAL A 114 1.68 22.31 11.43
C VAL A 114 2.32 23.04 10.25
N ASP A 115 2.37 22.34 9.12
CA ASP A 115 2.79 22.87 7.83
C ASP A 115 1.57 22.95 6.92
N GLU A 116 1.49 23.98 6.11
CA GLU A 116 0.42 24.24 5.16
C GLU A 116 0.98 24.24 3.74
N THR A 117 0.32 23.54 2.83
CA THR A 117 0.64 23.58 1.41
C THR A 117 -0.62 23.69 0.57
N TYR A 118 -0.47 24.22 -0.63
CA TYR A 118 -1.58 24.44 -1.56
C TYR A 118 -1.51 23.41 -2.67
N ILE A 119 -2.56 22.59 -2.79
CA ILE A 119 -2.60 21.48 -3.75
C ILE A 119 -3.88 21.51 -4.58
N LYS A 120 -3.84 20.91 -5.76
CA LYS A 120 -5.01 20.78 -6.63
C LYS A 120 -5.59 19.37 -6.51
N VAL A 121 -6.83 19.27 -6.01
CA VAL A 121 -7.56 18.02 -5.85
C VAL A 121 -8.76 18.03 -6.78
N ALA A 122 -8.86 17.06 -7.68
CA ALA A 122 -9.94 16.97 -8.67
C ALA A 122 -10.20 18.27 -9.46
N GLY A 123 -9.13 19.02 -9.75
CA GLY A 123 -9.23 20.29 -10.47
C GLY A 123 -9.47 21.53 -9.58
N VAL A 124 -9.78 21.36 -8.30
CA VAL A 124 -10.03 22.43 -7.33
C VAL A 124 -8.80 22.66 -6.46
N TRP A 125 -8.41 23.91 -6.25
CA TRP A 125 -7.34 24.28 -5.34
C TRP A 125 -7.80 24.15 -3.89
N THR A 126 -7.02 23.42 -3.08
CA THR A 126 -7.37 23.04 -1.71
C THR A 126 -6.14 23.19 -0.81
N TYR A 127 -6.34 23.54 0.45
CA TYR A 127 -5.28 23.62 1.45
C TYR A 127 -5.07 22.27 2.10
N LEU A 128 -3.83 21.78 2.07
CA LEU A 128 -3.40 20.60 2.79
C LEU A 128 -2.60 21.03 4.02
N TYR A 129 -3.17 20.82 5.20
CA TYR A 129 -2.49 20.97 6.47
C TYR A 129 -1.86 19.65 6.87
N ARG A 130 -0.62 19.70 7.36
CA ARG A 130 0.12 18.52 7.81
C ARG A 130 0.71 18.77 9.19
N ALA A 131 0.45 17.88 10.15
CA ALA A 131 1.16 17.85 11.41
C ALA A 131 2.42 16.97 11.24
N ILE A 132 3.59 17.54 11.48
CA ILE A 132 4.89 16.91 11.26
C ILE A 132 5.69 17.00 12.56
N ASP A 133 6.29 15.90 13.03
CA ASP A 133 7.18 15.93 14.18
C ASP A 133 8.56 16.48 13.82
N ARG A 134 9.41 16.69 14.84
CA ARG A 134 10.76 17.21 14.67
C ARG A 134 11.66 16.30 13.83
N ASP A 135 11.31 15.03 13.70
CA ASP A 135 12.06 14.02 12.93
C ASP A 135 11.55 13.92 11.50
N GLY A 136 10.55 14.76 11.11
CA GLY A 136 9.98 14.81 9.77
C GLY A 136 8.89 13.77 9.51
N ASN A 137 8.38 13.06 10.54
CA ASN A 137 7.31 12.10 10.36
C ASN A 137 5.96 12.80 10.31
N LEU A 138 5.13 12.41 9.36
CA LEU A 138 3.76 12.89 9.26
C LEU A 138 2.91 12.24 10.36
N LEU A 139 2.35 13.05 11.25
CA LEU A 139 1.45 12.62 12.32
C LEU A 139 0.02 12.54 11.83
N ASP A 140 -0.45 13.62 11.20
CA ASP A 140 -1.80 13.74 10.67
C ASP A 140 -1.84 14.70 9.47
N SER A 141 -2.95 14.65 8.71
CA SER A 141 -3.17 15.57 7.59
C SER A 141 -4.66 15.87 7.43
N LEU A 142 -4.98 17.10 7.06
CA LEU A 142 -6.33 17.58 6.82
C LEU A 142 -6.39 18.37 5.52
N LEU A 143 -7.41 18.11 4.71
CA LEU A 143 -7.76 18.94 3.56
C LEU A 143 -8.85 19.94 3.95
N SER A 144 -8.71 21.20 3.56
CA SER A 144 -9.70 22.25 3.73
C SER A 144 -9.84 23.08 2.47
N ASP A 145 -11.06 23.44 2.13
CA ASP A 145 -11.35 24.32 0.99
C ASP A 145 -11.01 25.79 1.31
N HIS A 146 -10.85 26.10 2.59
CA HIS A 146 -10.54 27.42 3.07
C HIS A 146 -9.26 27.44 3.88
N ARG A 147 -8.53 28.57 3.78
CA ARG A 147 -7.40 28.87 4.65
C ARG A 147 -7.93 29.47 5.94
N ASP A 148 -8.12 28.63 6.97
CA ASP A 148 -8.65 29.07 8.24
C ASP A 148 -7.90 28.47 9.45
N MET A 149 -7.95 29.20 10.56
CA MET A 149 -7.37 28.79 11.83
C MET A 149 -8.10 27.59 12.46
N ASP A 150 -9.36 27.39 12.11
CA ASP A 150 -10.15 26.29 12.66
C ASP A 150 -9.76 24.94 12.03
N ALA A 151 -9.33 24.93 10.78
CA ALA A 151 -8.72 23.75 10.16
C ALA A 151 -7.40 23.37 10.85
N ALA A 152 -6.53 24.35 11.13
CA ALA A 152 -5.29 24.13 11.86
C ALA A 152 -5.54 23.61 13.28
N LYS A 153 -6.49 24.19 14.02
CA LYS A 153 -6.86 23.75 15.38
C LYS A 153 -7.47 22.35 15.43
N ARG A 154 -8.28 21.97 14.43
CA ARG A 154 -8.82 20.59 14.33
C ARG A 154 -7.71 19.56 14.16
N LEU A 155 -6.70 19.88 13.36
CA LEU A 155 -5.53 19.05 13.19
C LEU A 155 -4.72 18.94 14.50
N GLU A 156 -4.58 20.07 15.24
CA GLU A 156 -3.92 20.09 16.55
C GLU A 156 -4.62 19.22 17.59
N GLY A 157 -5.95 19.26 17.65
CA GLY A 157 -6.74 18.41 18.55
C GLY A 157 -6.57 16.92 18.24
N GLY A 158 -6.70 16.54 16.97
CA GLY A 158 -6.55 15.15 16.53
C GLY A 158 -5.14 14.56 16.70
N ALA A 159 -4.10 15.40 16.68
CA ALA A 159 -2.72 14.97 16.88
C ALA A 159 -2.34 14.76 18.37
N ARG A 160 -3.06 15.40 19.31
CA ARG A 160 -2.84 15.24 20.76
C ARG A 160 -3.48 13.98 21.34
N ASP A 161 -4.54 13.49 20.71
CA ASP A 161 -5.31 12.32 21.19
C ASP A 161 -4.76 10.97 20.68
N ARG A 162 -3.61 10.96 20.02
CA ARG A 162 -2.94 9.79 19.46
C ARG A 162 -1.55 9.60 20.05
#